data_edc0ebafcd2186d42552863a49a24d01
#
_entry.id   edc0ebafcd2186d42552863a49a24d01
#
_cell.length_a   1.000
_cell.length_b   1.000
_cell.length_c   1.000
_cell.angle_alpha   90.00
_cell.angle_beta   90.00
_cell.angle_gamma   90.00
#
_symmetry.space_group_name_H-M   'P 1'
#
loop_
_entity.id
_entity.type
_entity.pdbx_description
1 polymer ?
#
loop_
_entity_poly.entity_id
_entity_poly.type
_entity_poly.pdbx_seq_one_letter_code
_entity_poly.pdbx_strand_id
1 'polypeptide(L)'
;MLTADATIRQGLRPGDIGAVTRMHGLLYQREHGLDHRIEASVADGMVRYADAMHSGCGAALWVAERGGDVVGAIGMTEEGGVARLRWFIVAPEARRSGIGTRLLDSAVGWARERDLQRVVLFTIGVLVDAARLYRRAGFRKVSERVGTEWSETLVEERWELHLRG
;
A
#
# COMPACT_ATOMS: atom_id res chain seq x y z
N MET A 1 -2.84 28.79 -9.93
CA MET A 1 -3.98 27.95 -9.53
C MET A 1 -3.50 27.05 -8.41
N LEU A 2 -3.96 27.25 -7.19
CA LEU A 2 -3.62 26.38 -6.07
C LEU A 2 -4.26 25.02 -6.35
N THR A 3 -3.44 24.00 -6.58
CA THR A 3 -3.92 22.61 -6.63
C THR A 3 -4.52 22.29 -5.27
N ALA A 4 -5.77 21.89 -5.24
CA ALA A 4 -6.43 21.49 -4.00
C ALA A 4 -5.59 20.41 -3.30
N ASP A 5 -5.39 20.57 -2.00
CA ASP A 5 -4.70 19.56 -1.20
C ASP A 5 -5.48 18.25 -1.25
N ALA A 6 -4.75 17.13 -1.30
CA ALA A 6 -5.37 15.83 -1.22
C ALA A 6 -5.91 15.57 0.19
N THR A 7 -7.09 14.98 0.25
CA THR A 7 -7.70 14.50 1.49
C THR A 7 -7.54 12.99 1.59
N ILE A 8 -7.33 12.47 2.81
CA ILE A 8 -7.26 11.03 3.08
C ILE A 8 -8.51 10.63 3.85
N ARG A 9 -9.18 9.62 3.35
CA ARG A 9 -10.32 9.00 4.02
C ARG A 9 -10.06 7.52 4.30
N GLN A 10 -10.68 6.98 5.31
CA GLN A 10 -10.67 5.55 5.63
C GLN A 10 -11.99 4.91 5.21
N GLY A 11 -11.93 3.68 4.73
CA GLY A 11 -13.08 2.87 4.38
C GLY A 11 -13.22 2.64 2.88
N LEU A 12 -13.74 1.47 2.55
CA LEU A 12 -13.97 1.05 1.17
C LEU A 12 -15.28 1.66 0.66
N ARG A 13 -15.22 2.29 -0.50
CA ARG A 13 -16.38 2.83 -1.22
C ARG A 13 -16.48 2.23 -2.63
N PRO A 14 -17.67 2.23 -3.22
CA PRO A 14 -17.82 1.85 -4.64
C PRO A 14 -16.85 2.63 -5.54
N GLY A 15 -16.18 1.92 -6.43
CA GLY A 15 -15.16 2.47 -7.32
C GLY A 15 -13.71 2.37 -6.81
N ASP A 16 -13.49 2.19 -5.52
CA ASP A 16 -12.12 2.13 -4.95
C ASP A 16 -11.34 0.92 -5.44
N ILE A 17 -11.95 -0.26 -5.45
CA ILE A 17 -11.29 -1.49 -5.94
C ILE A 17 -10.81 -1.28 -7.37
N GLY A 18 -11.68 -0.78 -8.24
CA GLY A 18 -11.34 -0.50 -9.64
C GLY A 18 -10.24 0.54 -9.78
N ALA A 19 -10.33 1.66 -9.06
CA ALA A 19 -9.36 2.75 -9.12
C ALA A 19 -7.97 2.31 -8.64
N VAL A 20 -7.87 1.66 -7.49
CA VAL A 20 -6.60 1.20 -6.91
C VAL A 20 -5.97 0.11 -7.78
N THR A 21 -6.76 -0.85 -8.24
CA THR A 21 -6.31 -1.92 -9.13
C THR A 21 -5.78 -1.36 -10.44
N ARG A 22 -6.52 -0.43 -11.06
CA ARG A 22 -6.09 0.23 -12.30
C ARG A 22 -4.80 1.02 -12.11
N MET A 23 -4.64 1.76 -11.04
CA MET A 23 -3.41 2.49 -10.73
C MET A 23 -2.21 1.55 -10.65
N HIS A 24 -2.32 0.43 -9.94
CA HIS A 24 -1.25 -0.56 -9.88
C HIS A 24 -0.89 -1.10 -11.26
N GLY A 25 -1.87 -1.55 -12.03
CA GLY A 25 -1.64 -2.10 -13.35
C GLY A 25 -0.93 -1.12 -14.28
N LEU A 26 -1.44 0.11 -14.39
CA LEU A 26 -0.89 1.10 -15.31
C LEU A 26 0.47 1.65 -14.86
N LEU A 27 0.63 1.98 -13.58
CA LEU A 27 1.88 2.57 -13.09
C LEU A 27 3.03 1.58 -13.08
N TYR A 28 2.78 0.35 -12.64
CA TYR A 28 3.83 -0.68 -12.65
C TYR A 28 4.23 -1.08 -14.06
N GLN A 29 3.30 -1.07 -15.01
CA GLN A 29 3.64 -1.29 -16.42
C GLN A 29 4.49 -0.15 -16.98
N ARG A 30 4.07 1.09 -16.76
CA ARG A 30 4.76 2.28 -17.28
C ARG A 30 6.16 2.48 -16.66
N GLU A 31 6.28 2.26 -15.37
CA GLU A 31 7.52 2.57 -14.63
C GLU A 31 8.47 1.37 -14.55
N HIS A 32 7.95 0.14 -14.61
CA HIS A 32 8.77 -1.07 -14.39
C HIS A 32 8.57 -2.18 -15.41
N GLY A 33 7.72 -1.98 -16.42
CA GLY A 33 7.47 -2.97 -17.46
C GLY A 33 6.76 -4.23 -17.02
N LEU A 34 6.06 -4.20 -15.87
CA LEU A 34 5.31 -5.34 -15.37
C LEU A 34 4.03 -5.55 -16.17
N ASP A 35 3.60 -6.80 -16.28
CA ASP A 35 2.42 -7.21 -17.01
C ASP A 35 1.15 -7.24 -16.14
N HIS A 36 0.07 -7.80 -16.66
CA HIS A 36 -1.23 -7.89 -16.01
C HIS A 36 -1.24 -8.65 -14.67
N ARG A 37 -0.20 -9.43 -14.36
CA ARG A 37 -0.15 -10.24 -13.13
C ARG A 37 -0.18 -9.40 -11.87
N ILE A 38 0.44 -8.21 -11.88
CA ILE A 38 0.36 -7.28 -10.73
C ILE A 38 -1.08 -6.79 -10.53
N GLU A 39 -1.76 -6.40 -11.61
CA GLU A 39 -3.15 -5.95 -11.55
C GLU A 39 -4.07 -7.07 -11.02
N ALA A 40 -3.92 -8.28 -11.54
CA ALA A 40 -4.70 -9.43 -11.10
C ALA A 40 -4.49 -9.76 -9.62
N SER A 41 -3.24 -9.68 -9.14
CA SER A 41 -2.90 -9.90 -7.73
C SER A 41 -3.53 -8.86 -6.81
N VAL A 42 -3.48 -7.59 -7.19
CA VAL A 42 -4.13 -6.50 -6.43
C VAL A 42 -5.64 -6.69 -6.41
N ALA A 43 -6.26 -6.97 -7.54
CA ALA A 43 -7.70 -7.21 -7.64
C ALA A 43 -8.15 -8.38 -6.77
N ASP A 44 -7.46 -9.51 -6.83
CA ASP A 44 -7.75 -10.69 -6.00
C ASP A 44 -7.69 -10.35 -4.51
N GLY A 45 -6.65 -9.68 -4.08
CA GLY A 45 -6.48 -9.28 -2.67
C GLY A 45 -7.55 -8.31 -2.22
N MET A 46 -7.86 -7.30 -3.00
CA MET A 46 -8.88 -6.30 -2.65
C MET A 46 -10.29 -6.93 -2.59
N VAL A 47 -10.62 -7.83 -3.49
CA VAL A 47 -11.90 -8.56 -3.45
C VAL A 47 -11.98 -9.45 -2.21
N ARG A 48 -10.91 -10.18 -1.91
CA ARG A 48 -10.83 -11.08 -0.76
C ARG A 48 -11.07 -10.36 0.57
N TYR A 49 -10.56 -9.15 0.73
CA TYR A 49 -10.65 -8.36 1.96
C TYR A 49 -11.73 -7.26 1.90
N ALA A 50 -12.58 -7.22 0.87
CA ALA A 50 -13.54 -6.15 0.67
C ALA A 50 -14.49 -5.96 1.86
N ASP A 51 -15.10 -7.02 2.35
CA ASP A 51 -16.03 -6.95 3.49
C ASP A 51 -15.30 -6.50 4.77
N ALA A 52 -14.10 -7.01 5.00
CA ALA A 52 -13.28 -6.60 6.14
C ALA A 52 -12.87 -5.13 6.08
N MET A 53 -12.51 -4.62 4.91
CA MET A 53 -12.18 -3.20 4.73
C MET A 53 -13.41 -2.30 4.86
N HIS A 54 -14.59 -2.78 4.47
CA HIS A 54 -15.83 -2.05 4.63
C HIS A 54 -16.22 -1.93 6.10
N SER A 55 -16.16 -3.01 6.85
CA SER A 55 -16.48 -3.03 8.29
C SER A 55 -15.39 -2.42 9.18
N GLY A 56 -14.15 -2.36 8.70
CA GLY A 56 -12.97 -1.97 9.49
C GLY A 56 -12.51 -3.05 10.48
N CYS A 57 -12.99 -4.27 10.33
CA CYS A 57 -12.70 -5.39 11.22
C CYS A 57 -11.72 -6.37 10.55
N GLY A 58 -10.47 -6.40 11.03
CA GLY A 58 -9.42 -7.25 10.48
C GLY A 58 -8.72 -6.73 9.23
N ALA A 59 -9.22 -5.66 8.63
CA ALA A 59 -8.60 -4.96 7.52
C ALA A 59 -9.03 -3.50 7.48
N ALA A 60 -8.22 -2.65 6.84
CA ALA A 60 -8.54 -1.25 6.61
C ALA A 60 -7.94 -0.77 5.29
N LEU A 61 -8.58 0.22 4.70
CA LEU A 61 -8.14 0.89 3.50
C LEU A 61 -8.19 2.40 3.72
N TRP A 62 -7.14 3.11 3.33
CA TRP A 62 -7.10 4.56 3.24
C TRP A 62 -6.94 4.96 1.79
N VAL A 63 -7.71 5.94 1.37
CA VAL A 63 -7.71 6.47 0.01
C VAL A 63 -7.44 7.95 0.04
N ALA A 64 -6.46 8.38 -0.74
CA ALA A 64 -6.17 9.80 -0.96
C ALA A 64 -6.91 10.27 -2.20
N GLU A 65 -7.66 11.35 -2.07
CA GLU A 65 -8.45 11.97 -3.14
C GLU A 65 -8.02 13.41 -3.37
N ARG A 66 -8.02 13.80 -4.64
CA ARG A 66 -7.80 15.18 -5.06
C ARG A 66 -8.76 15.49 -6.21
N GLY A 67 -9.61 16.50 -6.01
CA GLY A 67 -10.58 16.89 -7.04
C GLY A 67 -11.55 15.79 -7.46
N GLY A 68 -11.89 14.87 -6.56
CA GLY A 68 -12.77 13.73 -6.82
C GLY A 68 -12.07 12.49 -7.39
N ASP A 69 -10.79 12.58 -7.73
CA ASP A 69 -10.01 11.47 -8.26
C ASP A 69 -9.18 10.78 -7.16
N VAL A 70 -9.08 9.46 -7.23
CA VAL A 70 -8.18 8.68 -6.37
C VAL A 70 -6.73 8.92 -6.83
N VAL A 71 -5.91 9.47 -5.95
CA VAL A 71 -4.49 9.74 -6.22
C VAL A 71 -3.53 8.93 -5.37
N GLY A 72 -4.03 8.13 -4.47
CA GLY A 72 -3.22 7.24 -3.65
C GLY A 72 -4.06 6.31 -2.80
N ALA A 73 -3.45 5.24 -2.33
CA ALA A 73 -4.09 4.29 -1.42
C ALA A 73 -3.05 3.52 -0.63
N ILE A 74 -3.48 3.00 0.50
CA ILE A 74 -2.75 2.01 1.31
C ILE A 74 -3.76 1.14 2.04
N GLY A 75 -3.46 -0.14 2.14
CA GLY A 75 -4.28 -1.09 2.89
C GLY A 75 -3.50 -1.79 3.99
N MET A 76 -4.22 -2.26 4.99
CA MET A 76 -3.72 -3.14 6.05
C MET A 76 -4.65 -4.32 6.22
N THR A 77 -4.07 -5.49 6.40
CA THR A 77 -4.78 -6.69 6.84
C THR A 77 -4.13 -7.23 8.10
N GLU A 78 -4.94 -7.81 8.99
CA GLU A 78 -4.47 -8.37 10.25
C GLU A 78 -4.64 -9.88 10.25
N GLU A 79 -3.60 -10.59 10.67
CA GLU A 79 -3.62 -12.03 10.88
C GLU A 79 -2.67 -12.42 12.02
N GLY A 80 -3.19 -13.10 13.04
CA GLY A 80 -2.38 -13.64 14.12
C GLY A 80 -1.57 -12.59 14.91
N GLY A 81 -2.11 -11.39 15.09
CA GLY A 81 -1.42 -10.30 15.80
C GLY A 81 -0.37 -9.56 14.97
N VAL A 82 -0.31 -9.85 13.68
CA VAL A 82 0.60 -9.21 12.71
C VAL A 82 -0.21 -8.46 11.68
N ALA A 83 0.17 -7.20 11.41
CA ALA A 83 -0.40 -6.43 10.31
C ALA A 83 0.42 -6.64 9.03
N ARG A 84 -0.27 -6.78 7.91
CA ARG A 84 0.36 -6.77 6.59
C ARG A 84 -0.07 -5.53 5.81
N LEU A 85 0.91 -4.69 5.45
CA LEU A 85 0.71 -3.53 4.59
C LEU A 85 0.55 -3.99 3.14
N ARG A 86 -0.46 -3.45 2.46
CA ARG A 86 -0.85 -3.84 1.09
C ARG A 86 -1.23 -2.62 0.27
N TRP A 87 -1.15 -2.77 -1.05
CA TRP A 87 -1.71 -1.84 -2.04
C TRP A 87 -1.29 -0.39 -1.83
N PHE A 88 -0.04 -0.18 -1.43
CA PHE A 88 0.50 1.15 -1.24
C PHE A 88 0.92 1.74 -2.59
N ILE A 89 0.24 2.79 -3.00
CA ILE A 89 0.49 3.46 -4.27
C ILE A 89 0.16 4.95 -4.17
N VAL A 90 0.94 5.76 -4.86
CA VAL A 90 0.68 7.20 -5.03
C VAL A 90 0.87 7.54 -6.49
N ALA A 91 -0.12 8.22 -7.08
CA ALA A 91 -0.05 8.69 -8.46
C ALA A 91 1.15 9.63 -8.66
N PRO A 92 1.85 9.56 -9.81
CA PRO A 92 3.06 10.37 -10.04
C PRO A 92 2.86 11.86 -9.79
N GLU A 93 1.73 12.42 -10.21
CA GLU A 93 1.37 13.83 -10.04
C GLU A 93 1.09 14.23 -8.57
N ALA A 94 0.89 13.25 -7.70
CA ALA A 94 0.64 13.46 -6.27
C ALA A 94 1.85 13.13 -5.40
N ARG A 95 2.94 12.65 -5.99
CA ARG A 95 4.18 12.35 -5.26
C ARG A 95 4.86 13.65 -4.79
N ARG A 96 5.73 13.55 -3.79
CA ARG A 96 6.48 14.67 -3.19
C ARG A 96 5.59 15.75 -2.56
N SER A 97 4.33 15.42 -2.25
CA SER A 97 3.38 16.30 -1.56
C SER A 97 3.12 15.85 -0.11
N GLY A 98 3.82 14.82 0.37
CA GLY A 98 3.62 14.24 1.69
C GLY A 98 2.46 13.23 1.78
N ILE A 99 1.75 12.95 0.70
CA ILE A 99 0.61 12.00 0.69
C ILE A 99 1.08 10.60 1.07
N GLY A 100 2.19 10.13 0.51
CA GLY A 100 2.72 8.79 0.82
C GLY A 100 3.06 8.64 2.31
N THR A 101 3.69 9.64 2.92
CA THR A 101 3.98 9.67 4.35
C THR A 101 2.70 9.66 5.19
N ARG A 102 1.72 10.47 4.84
CA ARG A 102 0.43 10.54 5.55
C ARG A 102 -0.35 9.22 5.47
N LEU A 103 -0.36 8.58 4.30
CA LEU A 103 -0.98 7.26 4.12
C LEU A 103 -0.28 6.22 5.00
N LEU A 104 1.04 6.18 4.97
CA LEU A 104 1.82 5.23 5.76
C LEU A 104 1.63 5.46 7.27
N ASP A 105 1.63 6.71 7.72
CA ASP A 105 1.38 7.05 9.13
C ASP A 105 -0.02 6.61 9.58
N SER A 106 -1.04 6.79 8.75
CA SER A 106 -2.40 6.33 9.03
C SER A 106 -2.46 4.82 9.20
N ALA A 107 -1.82 4.08 8.30
CA ALA A 107 -1.79 2.62 8.34
C ALA A 107 -1.03 2.08 9.55
N VAL A 108 0.13 2.64 9.86
CA VAL A 108 0.93 2.25 11.04
C VAL A 108 0.19 2.62 12.34
N GLY A 109 -0.45 3.78 12.39
CA GLY A 109 -1.29 4.20 13.51
C GLY A 109 -2.40 3.21 13.81
N TRP A 110 -3.10 2.73 12.77
CA TRP A 110 -4.13 1.71 12.91
C TRP A 110 -3.61 0.41 13.54
N ALA A 111 -2.41 -0.02 13.14
CA ALA A 111 -1.78 -1.21 13.73
C ALA A 111 -1.38 -1.00 15.19
N ARG A 112 -0.90 0.21 15.55
CA ARG A 112 -0.58 0.57 16.95
C ARG A 112 -1.80 0.61 17.85
N GLU A 113 -2.89 1.20 17.38
CA GLU A 113 -4.17 1.28 18.13
C GLU A 113 -4.77 -0.10 18.43
N ARG A 114 -4.42 -1.10 17.63
CA ARG A 114 -4.84 -2.50 17.81
C ARG A 114 -3.85 -3.35 18.62
N ASP A 115 -2.80 -2.74 19.15
CA ASP A 115 -1.77 -3.46 19.90
C ASP A 115 -1.11 -4.61 19.11
N LEU A 116 -1.02 -4.48 17.79
CA LEU A 116 -0.36 -5.49 16.97
C LEU A 116 1.14 -5.52 17.22
N GLN A 117 1.76 -6.68 17.03
CA GLN A 117 3.18 -6.89 17.36
C GLN A 117 4.10 -6.19 16.37
N ARG A 118 3.77 -6.28 15.09
CA ARG A 118 4.58 -5.73 14.00
C ARG A 118 3.75 -5.54 12.73
N VAL A 119 4.31 -4.74 11.85
CA VAL A 119 3.83 -4.59 10.46
C VAL A 119 4.84 -5.28 9.54
N VAL A 120 4.35 -6.10 8.62
CA VAL A 120 5.13 -6.76 7.58
C VAL A 120 4.68 -6.23 6.23
N LEU A 121 5.62 -6.02 5.32
CA LEU A 121 5.32 -5.72 3.92
C LEU A 121 6.25 -6.47 2.98
N PHE A 122 5.78 -6.69 1.77
CA PHE A 122 6.56 -7.20 0.65
C PHE A 122 6.59 -6.15 -0.45
N THR A 123 7.76 -5.91 -1.00
CA THR A 123 7.98 -4.94 -2.06
C THR A 123 8.99 -5.49 -3.06
N ILE A 124 9.24 -4.77 -4.13
CA ILE A 124 10.27 -5.14 -5.10
C ILE A 124 11.41 -4.12 -5.05
N GLY A 125 12.64 -4.61 -5.21
CA GLY A 125 13.86 -3.82 -4.99
C GLY A 125 13.99 -2.59 -5.88
N VAL A 126 13.29 -2.54 -7.02
CA VAL A 126 13.29 -1.39 -7.94
C VAL A 126 12.50 -0.18 -7.41
N LEU A 127 11.65 -0.37 -6.40
CA LEU A 127 10.84 0.70 -5.78
C LEU A 127 11.65 1.48 -4.75
N VAL A 128 12.63 2.23 -5.19
CA VAL A 128 13.60 2.93 -4.32
C VAL A 128 12.95 4.00 -3.46
N ASP A 129 11.98 4.74 -4.00
CA ASP A 129 11.30 5.81 -3.26
C ASP A 129 10.41 5.24 -2.13
N ALA A 130 9.72 4.13 -2.40
CA ALA A 130 8.96 3.42 -1.38
C ALA A 130 9.88 2.92 -0.26
N ALA A 131 11.03 2.35 -0.60
CA ALA A 131 12.03 1.91 0.39
C ALA A 131 12.52 3.04 1.28
N ARG A 132 12.68 4.25 0.75
CA ARG A 132 13.04 5.44 1.56
C ARG A 132 11.95 5.80 2.56
N LEU A 133 10.68 5.76 2.15
CA LEU A 133 9.55 5.98 3.04
C LEU A 133 9.51 4.94 4.16
N TYR A 134 9.71 3.68 3.83
CA TYR A 134 9.73 2.60 4.82
C TYR A 134 10.85 2.78 5.85
N ARG A 135 12.07 3.10 5.40
CA ARG A 135 13.20 3.37 6.31
C ARG A 135 12.93 4.54 7.25
N ARG A 136 12.37 5.64 6.75
CA ARG A 136 12.01 6.79 7.58
C ARG A 136 10.97 6.46 8.62
N ALA A 137 10.04 5.56 8.31
CA ALA A 137 9.02 5.09 9.24
C ALA A 137 9.55 4.08 10.25
N GLY A 138 10.80 3.61 10.12
CA GLY A 138 11.44 2.68 11.02
C GLY A 138 11.42 1.21 10.57
N PHE A 139 10.90 0.94 9.39
CA PHE A 139 10.96 -0.41 8.80
C PHE A 139 12.40 -0.81 8.47
N ARG A 140 12.68 -2.09 8.60
CA ARG A 140 13.96 -2.70 8.20
C ARG A 140 13.73 -3.85 7.23
N LYS A 141 14.56 -3.92 6.21
CA LYS A 141 14.58 -5.07 5.30
C LYS A 141 15.14 -6.29 6.07
N VAL A 142 14.38 -7.37 6.10
CA VAL A 142 14.73 -8.59 6.84
C VAL A 142 15.11 -9.76 5.94
N SER A 143 14.64 -9.79 4.70
CA SER A 143 15.01 -10.81 3.72
C SER A 143 14.71 -10.36 2.30
N GLU A 144 15.27 -11.08 1.34
CA GLU A 144 14.97 -10.89 -0.08
C GLU A 144 15.09 -12.23 -0.82
N ARG A 145 14.38 -12.34 -1.93
CA ARG A 145 14.48 -13.48 -2.84
C ARG A 145 14.31 -13.02 -4.28
N VAL A 146 14.91 -13.75 -5.22
CA VAL A 146 14.69 -13.52 -6.65
C VAL A 146 13.38 -14.21 -7.06
N GLY A 147 12.57 -13.48 -7.82
CA GLY A 147 11.27 -13.94 -8.28
C GLY A 147 10.13 -13.50 -7.37
N THR A 148 9.05 -13.12 -8.01
CA THR A 148 7.77 -12.75 -7.40
C THR A 148 6.66 -13.47 -8.16
N GLU A 149 5.43 -13.41 -7.68
CA GLU A 149 4.28 -13.91 -8.45
C GLU A 149 4.03 -13.10 -9.74
N TRP A 150 4.66 -11.92 -9.88
CA TRP A 150 4.49 -11.01 -11.02
C TRP A 150 5.67 -11.02 -12.00
N SER A 151 6.81 -11.52 -11.57
CA SER A 151 8.04 -11.52 -12.38
C SER A 151 9.02 -12.56 -11.84
N GLU A 152 9.68 -13.27 -12.75
CA GLU A 152 10.69 -14.27 -12.41
C GLU A 152 12.06 -13.65 -12.09
N THR A 153 12.29 -12.40 -12.49
CA THR A 153 13.59 -11.75 -12.43
C THR A 153 13.72 -10.64 -11.39
N LEU A 154 12.60 -10.11 -10.90
CA LEU A 154 12.62 -9.06 -9.89
C LEU A 154 12.95 -9.62 -8.51
N VAL A 155 13.64 -8.82 -7.70
CA VAL A 155 13.93 -9.16 -6.30
C VAL A 155 12.75 -8.72 -5.44
N GLU A 156 12.14 -9.67 -4.74
CA GLU A 156 11.14 -9.39 -3.72
C GLU A 156 11.86 -9.17 -2.39
N GLU A 157 11.53 -8.10 -1.72
CA GLU A 157 12.04 -7.75 -0.40
C GLU A 157 10.93 -7.83 0.64
N ARG A 158 11.26 -8.41 1.78
CA ARG A 158 10.42 -8.38 2.97
C ARG A 158 10.96 -7.37 3.97
N TRP A 159 10.08 -6.49 4.45
CA TRP A 159 10.39 -5.46 5.44
C TRP A 159 9.49 -5.61 6.66
N GLU A 160 10.00 -5.26 7.82
CA GLU A 160 9.25 -5.32 9.08
C GLU A 160 9.45 -4.04 9.91
N LEU A 161 8.37 -3.67 10.61
CA LEU A 161 8.38 -2.64 11.64
C LEU A 161 7.85 -3.27 12.93
N HIS A 162 8.66 -3.34 13.97
CA HIS A 162 8.23 -3.78 15.29
C HIS A 162 7.54 -2.63 16.00
N LEU A 163 6.32 -2.88 16.51
CA LEU A 163 5.47 -1.88 17.15
C LEU A 163 5.58 -1.90 18.67
N ARG A 164 6.00 -3.03 19.22
CA ARG A 164 6.27 -3.21 20.64
C ARG A 164 7.78 -3.20 20.85
N GLY A 165 8.22 -2.31 21.67
CA GLY A 165 9.62 -2.23 22.08
C GLY A 165 9.98 -3.30 23.07
#